data_8bf6db132b468c24a3e7cde2d5e4d434
#
_entry.id   8bf6db132b468c24a3e7cde2d5e4d434
#
_cell.length_a   1.000
_cell.length_b   1.000
_cell.length_c   1.000
_cell.angle_alpha   90.00
_cell.angle_beta   90.00
_cell.angle_gamma   90.00
#
_symmetry.space_group_name_H-M   'P 1'
#
loop_
_entity.id
_entity.type
_entity.pdbx_description
1 polymer ?
#
loop_
_entity_poly.entity_id
_entity_poly.type
_entity_poly.pdbx_seq_one_letter_code
_entity_poly.pdbx_strand_id
1 'polypeptide(L)'
;MKSNGRLIVFTLILIILATACKYFFGPELSWSGFSPVIAIALFAGFIMKKKDMSFMLPLLALFISDAVIQLLYTQDMFPYAGFYGGQWKNYAVLLISTLIGWGLKGRRRSGLIAGGIAAPTVYFLVSNFMVWAASTEAVYAKSIGGLITCYEAGLPFYKNSLIATLLFLPAILITYNYITRKKAVLTLA
;
A
#
# COMPACT_ATOMS: atom_id res chain seq x y z
N MET A 1 -2.39 -28.77 -8.01
CA MET A 1 -3.06 -27.83 -8.95
C MET A 1 -4.15 -26.96 -8.32
N LYS A 2 -5.06 -27.47 -7.49
CA LYS A 2 -6.16 -26.65 -6.89
C LYS A 2 -5.71 -25.46 -6.01
N SER A 3 -4.50 -25.49 -5.42
CA SER A 3 -3.97 -24.40 -4.56
C SER A 3 -3.53 -23.16 -5.36
N ASN A 4 -2.97 -23.35 -6.56
CA ASN A 4 -2.48 -22.23 -7.38
C ASN A 4 -3.62 -21.40 -7.98
N GLY A 5 -4.72 -22.04 -8.41
CA GLY A 5 -5.89 -21.32 -8.94
C GLY A 5 -6.54 -20.40 -7.90
N ARG A 6 -6.62 -20.83 -6.64
CA ARG A 6 -7.15 -19.99 -5.55
C ARG A 6 -6.29 -18.78 -5.26
N LEU A 7 -4.97 -18.95 -5.31
CA LEU A 7 -4.03 -17.84 -5.11
C LEU A 7 -4.14 -16.83 -6.27
N ILE A 8 -4.32 -17.30 -7.51
CA ILE A 8 -4.54 -16.44 -8.68
C ILE A 8 -5.82 -15.62 -8.50
N VAL A 9 -6.95 -16.26 -8.15
CA VAL A 9 -8.21 -15.56 -7.90
C VAL A 9 -8.06 -14.52 -6.79
N PHE A 10 -7.39 -14.87 -5.69
CA PHE A 10 -7.12 -13.92 -4.60
C PHE A 10 -6.28 -12.73 -5.08
N THR A 11 -5.22 -12.97 -5.86
CA THR A 11 -4.37 -11.90 -6.43
C THR A 11 -5.19 -10.98 -7.34
N LEU A 12 -6.04 -11.53 -8.20
CA LEU A 12 -6.92 -10.73 -9.07
C LEU A 12 -7.87 -9.85 -8.26
N ILE A 13 -8.44 -10.36 -7.18
CA ILE A 13 -9.30 -9.56 -6.28
C ILE A 13 -8.51 -8.38 -5.68
N LEU A 14 -7.27 -8.60 -5.25
CA LEU A 14 -6.44 -7.52 -4.71
C LEU A 14 -6.09 -6.46 -5.76
N ILE A 15 -5.81 -6.86 -6.99
CA ILE A 15 -5.55 -5.95 -8.12
C ILE A 15 -6.81 -5.13 -8.43
N ILE A 16 -7.96 -5.78 -8.54
CA ILE A 16 -9.24 -5.10 -8.79
C ILE A 16 -9.53 -4.11 -7.66
N LEU A 17 -9.34 -4.50 -6.40
CA LEU A 17 -9.54 -3.64 -5.25
C LEU A 17 -8.61 -2.41 -5.28
N ALA A 18 -7.33 -2.61 -5.57
CA ALA A 18 -6.36 -1.51 -5.68
C ALA A 18 -6.71 -0.55 -6.81
N THR A 19 -7.10 -1.10 -7.97
CA THR A 19 -7.51 -0.32 -9.14
C THR A 19 -8.79 0.46 -8.87
N ALA A 20 -9.81 -0.19 -8.28
CA ALA A 20 -11.07 0.46 -7.93
C ALA A 20 -10.87 1.60 -6.93
N CYS A 21 -10.08 1.39 -5.88
CA CYS A 21 -9.77 2.46 -4.93
C CYS A 21 -9.04 3.63 -5.61
N LYS A 22 -8.10 3.36 -6.50
CA LYS A 22 -7.40 4.41 -7.25
C LYS A 22 -8.34 5.15 -8.20
N TYR A 23 -9.25 4.45 -8.85
CA TYR A 23 -10.21 5.04 -9.77
C TYR A 23 -11.21 5.95 -9.05
N PHE A 24 -11.84 5.46 -7.97
CA PHE A 24 -12.90 6.20 -7.27
C PHE A 24 -12.38 7.28 -6.32
N PHE A 25 -11.27 7.05 -5.65
CA PHE A 25 -10.73 7.95 -4.61
C PHE A 25 -9.54 8.77 -5.06
N GLY A 26 -8.85 8.35 -6.15
CA GLY A 26 -7.65 9.03 -6.61
C GLY A 26 -7.86 10.46 -7.11
N PRO A 27 -8.94 10.78 -7.87
CA PRO A 27 -9.22 12.14 -8.33
C PRO A 27 -9.55 13.12 -7.21
N GLU A 28 -10.08 12.63 -6.11
CA GLU A 28 -10.51 13.45 -4.97
C GLU A 28 -9.35 13.69 -4.00
N LEU A 29 -8.90 14.92 -3.88
CA LEU A 29 -7.79 15.29 -3.00
C LEU A 29 -8.07 14.91 -1.52
N SER A 30 -9.32 15.04 -1.09
CA SER A 30 -9.78 14.68 0.27
C SER A 30 -9.60 13.20 0.58
N TRP A 31 -9.63 12.32 -0.41
CA TRP A 31 -9.45 10.87 -0.31
C TRP A 31 -8.07 10.40 -0.77
N SER A 32 -7.22 11.30 -1.23
CA SER A 32 -5.87 10.93 -1.69
C SER A 32 -5.12 10.18 -0.60
N GLY A 33 -4.46 9.08 -0.98
CA GLY A 33 -3.83 8.16 -0.04
C GLY A 33 -4.74 7.05 0.49
N PHE A 34 -6.07 7.08 0.26
CA PHE A 34 -6.98 6.01 0.62
C PHE A 34 -6.86 4.85 -0.37
N SER A 35 -6.00 3.88 -0.06
CA SER A 35 -5.64 2.77 -0.94
C SER A 35 -5.33 1.51 -0.14
N PRO A 36 -5.67 0.31 -0.63
CA PRO A 36 -5.36 -0.96 0.03
C PRO A 36 -3.89 -1.38 -0.12
N VAL A 37 -3.07 -0.65 -0.87
CA VAL A 37 -1.73 -1.11 -1.31
C VAL A 37 -0.79 -1.36 -0.14
N ILE A 38 -0.79 -0.50 0.89
CA ILE A 38 0.00 -0.69 2.13
C ILE A 38 -0.49 -1.93 2.90
N ALA A 39 -1.80 -2.12 2.98
CA ALA A 39 -2.39 -3.31 3.61
C ALA A 39 -2.02 -4.59 2.85
N ILE A 40 -2.02 -4.55 1.51
CA ILE A 40 -1.57 -5.68 0.65
C ILE A 40 -0.11 -6.00 0.91
N ALA A 41 0.76 -4.99 0.99
CA ALA A 41 2.18 -5.17 1.24
C ALA A 41 2.46 -5.77 2.64
N LEU A 42 1.81 -5.24 3.66
CA LEU A 42 1.89 -5.75 5.03
C LEU A 42 1.38 -7.19 5.13
N PHE A 43 0.22 -7.47 4.52
CA PHE A 43 -0.35 -8.81 4.43
C PHE A 43 0.61 -9.79 3.73
N ALA A 44 1.17 -9.40 2.59
CA ALA A 44 2.07 -10.23 1.82
C ALA A 44 3.32 -10.62 2.63
N GLY A 45 3.93 -9.67 3.34
CA GLY A 45 5.05 -9.92 4.24
C GLY A 45 4.68 -10.85 5.39
N PHE A 46 3.51 -10.63 6.00
CA PHE A 46 3.06 -11.38 7.17
C PHE A 46 2.65 -12.83 6.85
N ILE A 47 1.95 -13.07 5.72
CA ILE A 47 1.33 -14.37 5.40
C ILE A 47 2.16 -15.21 4.43
N MET A 48 2.77 -14.59 3.41
CA MET A 48 3.41 -15.36 2.34
C MET A 48 4.65 -16.08 2.83
N LYS A 49 4.75 -17.40 2.49
CA LYS A 49 5.90 -18.21 2.88
C LYS A 49 7.11 -17.96 2.00
N LYS A 50 6.89 -17.78 0.69
CA LYS A 50 7.95 -17.52 -0.29
C LYS A 50 8.25 -16.03 -0.32
N LYS A 51 9.53 -15.67 -0.17
CA LYS A 51 10.01 -14.29 -0.17
C LYS A 51 9.63 -13.57 -1.46
N ASP A 52 9.88 -14.19 -2.60
CA ASP A 52 9.58 -13.61 -3.92
C ASP A 52 8.10 -13.20 -4.05
N MET A 53 7.20 -14.08 -3.63
CA MET A 53 5.75 -13.82 -3.66
C MET A 53 5.34 -12.69 -2.71
N SER A 54 6.05 -12.53 -1.58
CA SER A 54 5.77 -11.45 -0.62
C SER A 54 6.06 -10.07 -1.23
N PHE A 55 7.08 -9.94 -2.08
CA PHE A 55 7.40 -8.69 -2.77
C PHE A 55 6.63 -8.53 -4.07
N MET A 56 6.48 -9.62 -4.85
CA MET A 56 5.80 -9.54 -6.14
C MET A 56 4.32 -9.17 -6.00
N LEU A 57 3.61 -9.67 -4.98
CA LEU A 57 2.18 -9.43 -4.84
C LEU A 57 1.82 -7.93 -4.73
N PRO A 58 2.39 -7.14 -3.79
CA PRO A 58 2.09 -5.72 -3.71
C PRO A 58 2.60 -4.91 -4.92
N LEU A 59 3.76 -5.30 -5.48
CA LEU A 59 4.29 -4.63 -6.67
C LEU A 59 3.39 -4.87 -7.89
N LEU A 60 2.90 -6.09 -8.10
CA LEU A 60 1.97 -6.39 -9.18
C LEU A 60 0.64 -5.66 -8.99
N ALA A 61 0.09 -5.63 -7.77
CA ALA A 61 -1.16 -4.93 -7.50
C ALA A 61 -1.03 -3.44 -7.79
N LEU A 62 0.08 -2.81 -7.37
CA LEU A 62 0.35 -1.41 -7.65
C LEU A 62 0.60 -1.17 -9.14
N PHE A 63 1.49 -1.94 -9.76
CA PHE A 63 1.86 -1.77 -11.16
C PHE A 63 0.66 -1.93 -12.12
N ILE A 64 -0.15 -2.98 -11.93
CA ILE A 64 -1.31 -3.21 -12.78
C ILE A 64 -2.36 -2.12 -12.57
N SER A 65 -2.57 -1.66 -11.31
CA SER A 65 -3.47 -0.53 -11.06
C SER A 65 -2.97 0.75 -11.74
N ASP A 66 -1.67 1.01 -11.73
CA ASP A 66 -1.07 2.15 -12.43
C ASP A 66 -1.23 2.03 -13.95
N ALA A 67 -1.02 0.83 -14.50
CA ALA A 67 -1.18 0.57 -15.93
C ALA A 67 -2.63 0.77 -16.39
N VAL A 68 -3.62 0.34 -15.60
CA VAL A 68 -5.04 0.59 -15.90
C VAL A 68 -5.37 2.08 -15.87
N ILE A 69 -4.91 2.81 -14.85
CA ILE A 69 -5.11 4.27 -14.77
C ILE A 69 -4.40 4.96 -15.95
N GLN A 70 -3.19 4.51 -16.31
CA GLN A 70 -2.49 5.04 -17.48
C GLN A 70 -3.29 4.83 -18.79
N LEU A 71 -3.88 3.65 -18.96
CA LEU A 71 -4.72 3.37 -20.12
C LEU A 71 -5.94 4.29 -20.17
N LEU A 72 -6.62 4.48 -19.03
CA LEU A 72 -7.77 5.39 -18.95
C LEU A 72 -7.35 6.85 -19.20
N TYR A 73 -6.20 7.28 -18.70
CA TYR A 73 -5.66 8.61 -18.96
C TYR A 73 -5.37 8.85 -20.45
N THR A 74 -4.79 7.87 -21.15
CA THR A 74 -4.50 7.99 -22.60
C THR A 74 -5.76 8.00 -23.47
N GLN A 75 -6.91 7.63 -22.91
CA GLN A 75 -8.21 7.70 -23.55
C GLN A 75 -9.05 8.92 -23.08
N ASP A 76 -8.44 9.89 -22.41
CA ASP A 76 -9.10 11.06 -21.82
C ASP A 76 -10.24 10.72 -20.83
N MET A 77 -10.22 9.50 -20.29
CA MET A 77 -11.21 9.01 -19.31
C MET A 77 -10.78 9.18 -17.87
N PHE A 78 -9.57 9.70 -17.62
CA PHE A 78 -9.04 9.90 -16.27
C PHE A 78 -8.17 11.16 -16.17
N PRO A 79 -8.25 11.93 -15.08
CA PRO A 79 -7.66 13.28 -15.01
C PRO A 79 -6.14 13.33 -14.86
N TYR A 80 -5.48 12.21 -14.53
CA TYR A 80 -4.01 12.15 -14.37
C TYR A 80 -3.41 10.82 -14.85
N ALA A 81 -2.14 10.87 -15.20
CA ALA A 81 -1.39 9.71 -15.68
C ALA A 81 -1.17 8.66 -14.57
N GLY A 82 -1.27 7.39 -14.93
CA GLY A 82 -0.94 6.28 -14.04
C GLY A 82 0.55 6.18 -13.75
N PHE A 83 1.39 6.57 -14.72
CA PHE A 83 2.85 6.60 -14.58
C PHE A 83 3.36 8.03 -14.64
N TYR A 84 4.26 8.38 -13.71
CA TYR A 84 4.86 9.71 -13.60
C TYR A 84 6.32 9.65 -13.15
N GLY A 85 7.05 10.74 -13.36
CA GLY A 85 8.47 10.81 -13.00
C GLY A 85 8.71 10.60 -11.50
N GLY A 86 9.68 9.75 -11.16
CA GLY A 86 10.03 9.46 -9.77
C GLY A 86 9.10 8.48 -9.03
N GLN A 87 8.07 7.94 -9.69
CA GLN A 87 7.13 6.98 -9.11
C GLN A 87 7.79 5.73 -8.52
N TRP A 88 8.93 5.31 -9.05
CA TRP A 88 9.72 4.19 -8.54
C TRP A 88 10.05 4.32 -7.05
N LYS A 89 10.15 5.56 -6.52
CA LYS A 89 10.35 5.84 -5.10
C LYS A 89 9.20 5.29 -4.26
N ASN A 90 7.95 5.46 -4.72
CA ASN A 90 6.77 4.95 -4.05
C ASN A 90 6.75 3.41 -4.03
N TYR A 91 7.19 2.78 -5.12
CA TYR A 91 7.37 1.32 -5.18
C TYR A 91 8.41 0.85 -4.16
N ALA A 92 9.55 1.54 -4.08
CA ALA A 92 10.61 1.20 -3.12
C ALA A 92 10.14 1.37 -1.66
N VAL A 93 9.45 2.48 -1.34
CA VAL A 93 8.92 2.72 0.01
C VAL A 93 7.84 1.71 0.37
N LEU A 94 7.02 1.28 -0.60
CA LEU A 94 6.00 0.24 -0.38
C LEU A 94 6.62 -1.08 0.10
N LEU A 95 7.81 -1.45 -0.40
CA LEU A 95 8.51 -2.66 0.02
C LEU A 95 8.89 -2.65 1.51
N ILE A 96 9.07 -1.49 2.12
CA ILE A 96 9.29 -1.36 3.56
C ILE A 96 8.08 -1.90 4.34
N SER A 97 6.86 -1.66 3.86
CA SER A 97 5.64 -2.22 4.47
C SER A 97 5.64 -3.77 4.43
N THR A 98 6.17 -4.37 3.36
CA THR A 98 6.37 -5.82 3.27
C THR A 98 7.40 -6.32 4.29
N LEU A 99 8.50 -5.59 4.48
CA LEU A 99 9.52 -5.92 5.48
C LEU A 99 8.97 -5.83 6.91
N ILE A 100 8.13 -4.82 7.20
CA ILE A 100 7.42 -4.72 8.49
C ILE A 100 6.54 -5.96 8.68
N GLY A 101 5.78 -6.37 7.66
CA GLY A 101 4.99 -7.60 7.70
C GLY A 101 5.83 -8.84 8.01
N TRP A 102 7.01 -8.95 7.44
CA TRP A 102 7.94 -10.05 7.75
C TRP A 102 8.43 -10.05 9.19
N GLY A 103 8.81 -8.89 9.71
CA GLY A 103 9.24 -8.74 11.09
C GLY A 103 8.15 -9.12 12.11
N LEU A 104 6.90 -9.07 11.68
CA LEU A 104 5.73 -9.44 12.50
C LEU A 104 5.27 -10.89 12.29
N LYS A 105 5.89 -11.62 11.37
CA LYS A 105 5.51 -13.00 11.03
C LYS A 105 5.60 -13.91 12.26
N GLY A 106 4.53 -14.69 12.51
CA GLY A 106 4.43 -15.56 13.68
C GLY A 106 4.04 -14.85 14.98
N ARG A 107 3.83 -13.52 14.96
CA ARG A 107 3.35 -12.79 16.15
C ARG A 107 1.84 -12.85 16.29
N ARG A 108 1.36 -12.55 17.53
CA ARG A 108 -0.06 -12.51 17.90
C ARG A 108 -0.84 -11.45 17.12
N ARG A 109 -2.18 -11.44 17.24
CA ARG A 109 -3.08 -10.42 16.64
C ARG A 109 -2.67 -8.98 16.95
N SER A 110 -2.17 -8.72 18.15
CA SER A 110 -1.62 -7.40 18.54
C SER A 110 -0.49 -6.94 17.61
N GLY A 111 0.35 -7.87 17.12
CA GLY A 111 1.38 -7.57 16.14
C GLY A 111 0.82 -7.08 14.80
N LEU A 112 -0.33 -7.62 14.38
CA LEU A 112 -0.96 -7.20 13.13
C LEU A 112 -1.56 -5.79 13.24
N ILE A 113 -2.19 -5.46 14.38
CA ILE A 113 -2.69 -4.09 14.66
C ILE A 113 -1.51 -3.12 14.71
N ALA A 114 -0.45 -3.46 15.44
CA ALA A 114 0.77 -2.65 15.50
C ALA A 114 1.37 -2.45 14.10
N GLY A 115 1.41 -3.49 13.25
CA GLY A 115 1.84 -3.39 11.86
C GLY A 115 0.93 -2.51 11.01
N GLY A 116 -0.39 -2.60 11.23
CA GLY A 116 -1.39 -1.76 10.56
C GLY A 116 -1.24 -0.28 10.84
N ILE A 117 -0.65 0.08 11.99
CA ILE A 117 -0.28 1.46 12.33
C ILE A 117 1.14 1.77 11.85
N ALA A 118 2.10 0.90 12.13
CA ALA A 118 3.50 1.13 11.83
C ALA A 118 3.79 1.26 10.33
N ALA A 119 3.17 0.42 9.49
CA ALA A 119 3.45 0.42 8.05
C ALA A 119 3.05 1.75 7.38
N PRO A 120 1.82 2.28 7.51
CA PRO A 120 1.48 3.59 6.94
C PRO A 120 2.26 4.74 7.60
N THR A 121 2.61 4.64 8.89
CA THR A 121 3.45 5.65 9.57
C THR A 121 4.85 5.69 8.97
N VAL A 122 5.51 4.56 8.83
CA VAL A 122 6.86 4.50 8.22
C VAL A 122 6.80 4.91 6.75
N TYR A 123 5.76 4.48 6.02
CA TYR A 123 5.54 4.92 4.64
C TYR A 123 5.45 6.45 4.56
N PHE A 124 4.62 7.07 5.41
CA PHE A 124 4.45 8.51 5.49
C PHE A 124 5.77 9.24 5.79
N LEU A 125 6.50 8.79 6.81
CA LEU A 125 7.76 9.41 7.21
C LEU A 125 8.80 9.35 6.09
N VAL A 126 8.99 8.18 5.49
CA VAL A 126 10.01 7.99 4.44
C VAL A 126 9.61 8.71 3.15
N SER A 127 8.35 8.59 2.70
CA SER A 127 7.91 9.22 1.45
C SER A 127 7.98 10.75 1.52
N ASN A 128 7.51 11.37 2.60
CA ASN A 128 7.58 12.82 2.76
C ASN A 128 9.01 13.34 2.97
N PHE A 129 9.86 12.59 3.67
CA PHE A 129 11.29 12.90 3.70
C PHE A 129 11.89 12.91 2.29
N MET A 130 11.57 11.92 1.46
CA MET A 130 12.05 11.88 0.06
C MET A 130 11.48 13.03 -0.78
N VAL A 131 10.24 13.44 -0.55
CA VAL A 131 9.64 14.62 -1.19
C VAL A 131 10.40 15.87 -0.79
N TRP A 132 10.60 16.12 0.50
CA TRP A 132 11.38 17.25 0.99
C TRP A 132 12.81 17.24 0.45
N ALA A 133 13.50 16.09 0.49
CA ALA A 133 14.87 15.98 0.03
C ALA A 133 15.02 16.24 -1.48
N ALA A 134 14.01 15.86 -2.29
CA ALA A 134 14.03 16.04 -3.74
C ALA A 134 13.42 17.38 -4.22
N SER A 135 12.69 18.10 -3.35
CA SER A 135 12.09 19.39 -3.70
C SER A 135 13.14 20.49 -3.86
N THR A 136 12.79 21.54 -4.58
CA THR A 136 13.57 22.78 -4.62
C THR A 136 13.31 23.61 -3.36
N GLU A 137 14.21 24.55 -3.03
CA GLU A 137 14.04 25.46 -1.89
C GLU A 137 12.82 26.37 -2.03
N ALA A 138 12.37 26.64 -3.25
CA ALA A 138 11.15 27.40 -3.53
C ALA A 138 9.88 26.66 -3.05
N VAL A 139 9.90 25.32 -2.97
CA VAL A 139 8.77 24.51 -2.51
C VAL A 139 8.89 24.22 -1.02
N TYR A 140 10.06 23.72 -0.59
CA TYR A 140 10.37 23.45 0.82
C TYR A 140 11.80 23.88 1.12
N ALA A 141 11.98 24.78 2.07
CA ALA A 141 13.29 25.18 2.55
C ALA A 141 14.11 23.95 3.01
N LYS A 142 15.41 23.92 2.74
CA LYS A 142 16.32 22.85 3.17
C LYS A 142 16.73 23.01 4.64
N SER A 143 15.75 23.11 5.51
CA SER A 143 15.85 23.32 6.94
C SER A 143 14.90 22.38 7.69
N ILE A 144 15.07 22.26 9.02
CA ILE A 144 14.14 21.51 9.87
C ILE A 144 12.73 22.08 9.75
N GLY A 145 12.56 23.40 9.68
CA GLY A 145 11.26 24.04 9.47
C GLY A 145 10.61 23.61 8.16
N GLY A 146 11.35 23.63 7.04
CA GLY A 146 10.83 23.16 5.75
C GLY A 146 10.48 21.67 5.72
N LEU A 147 11.22 20.84 6.48
CA LEU A 147 10.87 19.43 6.65
C LEU A 147 9.55 19.27 7.44
N ILE A 148 9.37 20.03 8.51
CA ILE A 148 8.12 20.02 9.30
C ILE A 148 6.95 20.44 8.42
N THR A 149 7.08 21.53 7.65
CA THR A 149 6.03 21.98 6.71
C THR A 149 5.68 20.90 5.68
N CYS A 150 6.67 20.16 5.16
CA CYS A 150 6.44 19.04 4.25
C CYS A 150 5.64 17.91 4.92
N TYR A 151 5.93 17.58 6.17
CA TYR A 151 5.17 16.60 6.93
C TYR A 151 3.75 17.08 7.23
N GLU A 152 3.56 18.33 7.61
CA GLU A 152 2.24 18.91 7.85
C GLU A 152 1.35 18.84 6.59
N ALA A 153 1.91 19.18 5.43
CA ALA A 153 1.22 19.06 4.15
C ALA A 153 0.85 17.60 3.80
N GLY A 154 1.62 16.63 4.29
CA GLY A 154 1.38 15.20 4.10
C GLY A 154 0.36 14.57 5.07
N LEU A 155 0.00 15.23 6.18
CA LEU A 155 -0.88 14.65 7.20
C LEU A 155 -2.25 14.17 6.69
N PRO A 156 -2.96 14.88 5.80
CA PRO A 156 -4.22 14.39 5.25
C PRO A 156 -4.06 13.04 4.54
N PHE A 157 -3.00 12.86 3.76
CA PHE A 157 -2.70 11.61 3.05
C PHE A 157 -2.36 10.48 4.02
N TYR A 158 -1.61 10.79 5.08
CA TYR A 158 -1.29 9.84 6.15
C TYR A 158 -2.55 9.35 6.86
N LYS A 159 -3.46 10.25 7.24
CA LYS A 159 -4.75 9.91 7.85
C LYS A 159 -5.51 8.91 6.97
N ASN A 160 -5.63 9.20 5.68
CA ASN A 160 -6.35 8.36 4.73
C ASN A 160 -5.67 6.98 4.57
N SER A 161 -4.34 6.95 4.48
CA SER A 161 -3.57 5.71 4.38
C SER A 161 -3.69 4.85 5.63
N LEU A 162 -3.71 5.47 6.81
CA LEU A 162 -3.89 4.78 8.09
C LEU A 162 -5.28 4.15 8.17
N ILE A 163 -6.34 4.92 7.89
CA ILE A 163 -7.73 4.43 7.88
C ILE A 163 -7.88 3.30 6.86
N ALA A 164 -7.37 3.48 5.63
CA ALA A 164 -7.42 2.46 4.60
C ALA A 164 -6.70 1.17 5.02
N THR A 165 -5.51 1.29 5.62
CA THR A 165 -4.75 0.11 6.07
C THR A 165 -5.50 -0.64 7.16
N LEU A 166 -6.05 0.05 8.16
CA LEU A 166 -6.82 -0.56 9.25
C LEU A 166 -8.13 -1.20 8.77
N LEU A 167 -8.73 -0.66 7.72
CA LEU A 167 -9.95 -1.21 7.10
C LEU A 167 -9.65 -2.41 6.21
N PHE A 168 -8.70 -2.25 5.28
CA PHE A 168 -8.44 -3.27 4.26
C PHE A 168 -7.65 -4.47 4.77
N LEU A 169 -6.77 -4.30 5.75
CA LEU A 169 -5.96 -5.41 6.26
C LEU A 169 -6.81 -6.56 6.82
N PRO A 170 -7.79 -6.35 7.71
CA PRO A 170 -8.68 -7.43 8.16
C PRO A 170 -9.56 -7.97 7.02
N ALA A 171 -10.06 -7.12 6.11
CA ALA A 171 -10.85 -7.56 4.98
C ALA A 171 -10.03 -8.49 4.05
N ILE A 172 -8.79 -8.15 3.75
CA ILE A 172 -7.86 -8.97 2.96
C ILE A 172 -7.59 -10.31 3.64
N LEU A 173 -7.39 -10.33 4.97
CA LEU A 173 -7.18 -11.56 5.74
C LEU A 173 -8.40 -12.48 5.71
N ILE A 174 -9.59 -11.93 5.90
CA ILE A 174 -10.85 -12.69 5.84
C ILE A 174 -11.03 -13.29 4.45
N THR A 175 -10.85 -12.48 3.40
CA THR A 175 -10.95 -12.90 1.99
C THR A 175 -9.94 -14.01 1.66
N TYR A 176 -8.69 -13.85 2.12
CA TYR A 176 -7.66 -14.87 1.95
C TYR A 176 -8.05 -16.21 2.61
N ASN A 177 -8.50 -16.17 3.86
CA ASN A 177 -8.92 -17.35 4.58
C ASN A 177 -10.09 -18.06 3.91
N TYR A 178 -11.07 -17.30 3.44
CA TYR A 178 -12.23 -17.82 2.73
C TYR A 178 -11.85 -18.51 1.42
N ILE A 179 -11.07 -17.86 0.58
CA ILE A 179 -10.68 -18.36 -0.75
C ILE A 179 -9.73 -19.55 -0.63
N THR A 180 -8.72 -19.46 0.24
CA THR A 180 -7.71 -20.51 0.35
C THR A 180 -8.17 -21.69 1.18
N ARG A 181 -9.27 -21.56 1.93
CA ARG A 181 -9.76 -22.51 2.95
C ARG A 181 -8.67 -22.87 3.98
N LYS A 182 -7.69 -22.01 4.13
CA LYS A 182 -6.68 -22.09 5.17
C LYS A 182 -7.04 -21.03 6.20
N LYS A 183 -7.14 -21.42 7.45
CA LYS A 183 -7.08 -20.44 8.54
C LYS A 183 -5.67 -19.88 8.51
N ALA A 184 -5.47 -18.71 7.92
CA ALA A 184 -4.28 -17.94 8.17
C ALA A 184 -4.33 -17.68 9.66
N VAL A 185 -3.47 -18.37 10.39
CA VAL A 185 -3.59 -18.56 11.81
C VAL A 185 -3.35 -17.22 12.47
N LEU A 186 -4.42 -16.52 12.71
CA LEU A 186 -4.54 -15.69 13.89
C LEU A 186 -4.67 -16.70 15.05
N THR A 187 -3.59 -17.38 15.42
CA THR A 187 -3.56 -18.21 16.60
C THR A 187 -3.88 -17.33 17.78
N LEU A 188 -5.10 -17.54 18.29
CA LEU A 188 -5.41 -17.26 19.67
C LEU A 188 -4.56 -18.25 20.47
N ALA A 189 -3.49 -17.80 21.06
CA ALA A 189 -2.91 -18.42 22.25
C ALA A 189 -3.02 -17.37 23.34
#